data_ea46259fee40d9a4b0f82b2fbf978ef7
#
_entry.id   ea46259fee40d9a4b0f82b2fbf978ef7
#
_cell.length_a   1.000
_cell.length_b   1.000
_cell.length_c   1.000
_cell.angle_alpha   90.00
_cell.angle_beta   90.00
_cell.angle_gamma   90.00
#
_symmetry.space_group_name_H-M   'P 1'
#
loop_
_entity.id
_entity.type
_entity.pdbx_description
1 polymer ?
#
loop_
_entity_poly.entity_id
_entity_poly.type
_entity_poly.pdbx_seq_one_letter_code
_entity_poly.pdbx_strand_id
1 'polypeptide(L)'
;ENVAALPLRQWKSSFKSLGLRSPLTLRGLESEGSIGVDVRRDELVESARLHLTFTLSPSLLPTLSHLKVLLNDELLQTVVLSKEQLGKPQAVDLDIDPRYFTDYNRLRFQFIGHYTMECETPTHSSLWASVSNESSLTLALRQLPQRDDLALLPAPFFDPRDNRPVR
;
A
#
# COMPACT_ATOMS: atom_id res chain seq x y z
N GLU A 1 12.62 27.87 -19.63
CA GLU A 1 12.04 27.57 -19.76
C GLU A 1 11.27 27.05 -19.01
N ASN A 2 10.86 27.27 -19.08
CA ASN A 2 10.00 26.97 -18.27
C ASN A 2 9.25 25.84 -18.57
N VAL A 3 9.76 24.89 -18.25
CA VAL A 3 9.02 23.83 -18.30
C VAL A 3 8.02 24.03 -17.37
N ALA A 4 6.99 24.48 -17.78
CA ALA A 4 5.93 24.65 -16.93
C ALA A 4 5.84 23.49 -16.06
N ALA A 5 5.91 23.75 -14.84
CA ALA A 5 5.67 22.73 -13.88
C ALA A 5 4.29 22.17 -14.17
N LEU A 6 4.22 20.91 -14.50
CA LEU A 6 2.94 20.27 -14.67
C LEU A 6 2.21 20.27 -13.35
N PRO A 7 0.90 20.41 -13.38
CA PRO A 7 0.15 20.52 -12.14
C PRO A 7 0.25 19.25 -11.31
N LEU A 8 0.36 19.46 -10.02
CA LEU A 8 0.26 18.36 -9.05
C LEU A 8 -1.20 18.15 -8.73
N ARG A 9 -1.60 16.90 -8.68
CA ARG A 9 -2.95 16.53 -8.28
C ARG A 9 -2.85 15.78 -6.96
N GLN A 10 -3.59 16.23 -5.97
CA GLN A 10 -3.69 15.51 -4.72
C GLN A 10 -4.77 14.44 -4.87
N TRP A 11 -4.42 13.22 -4.54
CA TRP A 11 -5.35 12.11 -4.58
C TRP A 11 -5.36 11.46 -3.20
N LYS A 12 -6.51 11.35 -2.62
CA LYS A 12 -6.66 10.71 -1.33
C LYS A 12 -7.80 9.70 -1.42
N SER A 13 -7.54 8.50 -0.97
CA SER A 13 -8.55 7.46 -1.00
C SER A 13 -8.50 6.66 0.29
N SER A 14 -9.68 6.39 0.85
CA SER A 14 -9.75 5.47 1.98
C SER A 14 -9.61 4.05 1.47
N PHE A 15 -9.26 3.14 2.36
CA PHE A 15 -9.19 1.73 2.00
C PHE A 15 -10.56 1.23 1.54
N LYS A 16 -11.62 1.80 2.11
CA LYS A 16 -12.97 1.47 1.68
C LYS A 16 -13.17 1.80 0.20
N SER A 17 -12.71 2.96 -0.23
CA SER A 17 -12.80 3.38 -1.63
C SER A 17 -11.91 2.52 -2.53
N LEU A 18 -10.87 1.92 -1.99
CA LEU A 18 -9.99 1.05 -2.73
C LEU A 18 -10.48 -0.39 -2.79
N GLY A 19 -11.66 -0.66 -2.23
CA GLY A 19 -12.28 -1.97 -2.34
C GLY A 19 -12.40 -2.74 -1.04
N LEU A 20 -11.88 -2.21 0.05
CA LEU A 20 -11.96 -2.91 1.33
C LEU A 20 -13.27 -2.52 2.02
N ARG A 21 -14.30 -3.32 1.82
CA ARG A 21 -15.64 -2.98 2.30
C ARG A 21 -15.80 -3.07 3.80
N SER A 22 -14.99 -3.89 4.45
CA SER A 22 -15.03 -4.06 5.91
C SER A 22 -13.59 -4.06 6.39
N PRO A 23 -13.36 -3.91 7.69
CA PRO A 23 -11.99 -3.96 8.19
C PRO A 23 -11.32 -5.27 7.80
N LEU A 24 -10.05 -5.18 7.44
CA LEU A 24 -9.26 -6.33 7.08
C LEU A 24 -8.86 -7.04 8.37
N THR A 25 -9.33 -8.26 8.56
CA THR A 25 -9.01 -9.03 9.75
C THR A 25 -7.98 -10.10 9.41
N LEU A 26 -6.88 -10.11 10.14
CA LEU A 26 -5.81 -11.08 10.00
C LEU A 26 -5.83 -11.97 11.23
N ARG A 27 -5.87 -13.28 11.04
CA ARG A 27 -5.99 -14.22 12.14
C ARG A 27 -4.93 -15.29 12.06
N GLY A 28 -4.50 -15.77 13.22
CA GLY A 28 -3.54 -16.84 13.33
C GLY A 28 -2.17 -16.36 13.73
N LEU A 29 -1.24 -17.30 13.82
CA LEU A 29 0.14 -16.96 14.19
C LEU A 29 0.81 -16.12 13.13
N GLU A 30 0.48 -16.38 11.87
CA GLU A 30 1.05 -15.63 10.75
C GLU A 30 -0.01 -15.51 9.68
N SER A 31 -0.30 -14.30 9.27
CA SER A 31 -1.32 -14.08 8.24
C SER A 31 -1.01 -12.82 7.46
N GLU A 32 -1.59 -12.73 6.28
CA GLU A 32 -1.35 -11.61 5.39
C GLU A 32 -2.62 -11.23 4.67
N GLY A 33 -2.79 -9.93 4.45
CA GLY A 33 -3.84 -9.40 3.61
C GLY A 33 -3.29 -8.27 2.78
N SER A 34 -3.98 -7.90 1.71
CA SER A 34 -3.49 -6.87 0.82
C SER A 34 -4.61 -6.09 0.16
N ILE A 35 -4.27 -4.89 -0.32
CA ILE A 35 -5.16 -4.01 -1.03
C ILE A 35 -4.44 -3.54 -2.29
N GLY A 36 -5.13 -3.56 -3.43
CA GLY A 36 -4.56 -3.09 -4.68
C GLY A 36 -4.66 -1.58 -4.81
N VAL A 37 -3.61 -0.95 -5.29
CA VAL A 37 -3.58 0.49 -5.56
C VAL A 37 -2.93 0.67 -6.93
N ASP A 38 -3.69 1.18 -7.89
CA ASP A 38 -3.17 1.37 -9.23
C ASP A 38 -2.88 2.83 -9.49
N VAL A 39 -1.79 3.09 -10.17
CA VAL A 39 -1.38 4.43 -10.57
C VAL A 39 -1.41 4.47 -12.08
N ARG A 40 -1.98 5.54 -12.65
CA ARG A 40 -2.05 5.67 -14.10
C ARG A 40 -0.65 5.81 -14.69
N ARG A 41 -0.49 5.27 -15.89
CA ARG A 41 0.81 5.33 -16.56
C ARG A 41 1.24 6.74 -16.92
N ASP A 42 0.27 7.66 -17.06
CA ASP A 42 0.58 9.02 -17.41
C ASP A 42 0.78 9.90 -16.17
N GLU A 43 0.88 9.29 -15.00
CA GLU A 43 1.10 10.03 -13.76
C GLU A 43 2.30 9.49 -13.02
N LEU A 44 3.01 10.39 -12.35
CA LEU A 44 4.15 10.04 -11.52
C LEU A 44 3.81 10.37 -10.08
N VAL A 45 4.13 9.46 -9.17
CA VAL A 45 3.93 9.72 -7.74
C VAL A 45 5.08 10.60 -7.26
N GLU A 46 4.75 11.80 -6.81
CA GLU A 46 5.75 12.73 -6.26
C GLU A 46 5.95 12.52 -4.78
N SER A 47 4.88 12.20 -4.07
CA SER A 47 4.94 11.89 -2.65
C SER A 47 3.78 11.00 -2.29
N ALA A 48 3.94 10.26 -1.20
CA ALA A 48 2.92 9.35 -0.74
C ALA A 48 2.94 9.29 0.77
N ARG A 49 1.75 9.27 1.35
CA ARG A 49 1.60 9.15 2.79
C ARG A 49 0.46 8.19 3.10
N LEU A 50 0.72 7.26 3.98
CA LEU A 50 -0.27 6.30 4.43
C LEU A 50 -0.69 6.65 5.85
N HIS A 51 -1.99 6.86 6.04
CA HIS A 51 -2.56 7.00 7.37
C HIS A 51 -3.22 5.68 7.71
N LEU A 52 -2.62 4.94 8.63
CA LEU A 52 -3.07 3.60 8.96
C LEU A 52 -3.71 3.58 10.32
N THR A 53 -4.94 3.10 10.40
CA THR A 53 -5.64 2.87 11.65
C THR A 53 -5.86 1.38 11.80
N PHE A 54 -5.48 0.84 12.96
CA PHE A 54 -5.51 -0.60 13.16
C PHE A 54 -5.67 -0.93 14.63
N THR A 55 -6.00 -2.19 14.90
CA THR A 55 -6.13 -2.69 16.27
C THR A 55 -5.50 -4.07 16.33
N LEU A 56 -4.66 -4.30 17.31
CA LEU A 56 -4.09 -5.62 17.56
C LEU A 56 -4.74 -6.19 18.82
N SER A 57 -4.88 -7.52 18.87
CA SER A 57 -5.52 -8.21 19.97
C SER A 57 -4.89 -7.84 21.32
N PRO A 58 -5.69 -7.61 22.35
CA PRO A 58 -5.15 -7.26 23.67
C PRO A 58 -4.41 -8.39 24.35
N SER A 59 -4.61 -9.61 23.89
CA SER A 59 -3.98 -10.78 24.50
C SER A 59 -2.63 -11.13 23.92
N LEU A 60 -2.14 -10.38 22.97
CA LEU A 60 -0.87 -10.67 22.33
C LEU A 60 0.31 -10.37 23.26
N LEU A 61 1.42 -11.07 23.02
CA LEU A 61 2.68 -10.76 23.68
C LEU A 61 3.35 -9.64 22.89
N PRO A 62 3.49 -8.44 23.47
CA PRO A 62 3.96 -7.28 22.69
C PRO A 62 5.35 -7.45 22.09
N THR A 63 6.25 -8.16 22.78
CA THR A 63 7.61 -8.29 22.33
C THR A 63 7.76 -9.31 21.21
N LEU A 64 6.75 -10.16 20.99
CA LEU A 64 6.81 -11.22 19.99
C LEU A 64 5.80 -11.01 18.85
N SER A 65 4.97 -9.99 18.96
CA SER A 65 3.90 -9.78 17.98
C SER A 65 4.12 -8.46 17.27
N HIS A 66 3.81 -8.42 15.96
CA HIS A 66 3.97 -7.20 15.20
C HIS A 66 3.13 -7.24 13.93
N LEU A 67 2.97 -6.08 13.34
CA LEU A 67 2.30 -5.91 12.06
C LEU A 67 3.28 -5.24 11.11
N LYS A 68 3.57 -5.88 9.99
CA LYS A 68 4.44 -5.30 8.96
C LYS A 68 3.60 -4.73 7.85
N VAL A 69 4.00 -3.56 7.38
CA VAL A 69 3.34 -2.88 6.28
C VAL A 69 4.32 -2.85 5.12
N LEU A 70 3.90 -3.37 3.98
CA LEU A 70 4.75 -3.42 2.80
C LEU A 70 4.04 -2.82 1.60
N LEU A 71 4.79 -2.21 0.72
CA LEU A 71 4.28 -1.82 -0.58
C LEU A 71 5.02 -2.64 -1.62
N ASN A 72 4.26 -3.44 -2.35
CA ASN A 72 4.84 -4.45 -3.25
C ASN A 72 5.73 -5.36 -2.41
N ASP A 73 7.02 -5.40 -2.67
CA ASP A 73 7.92 -6.23 -1.85
C ASP A 73 8.80 -5.39 -0.93
N GLU A 74 8.51 -4.10 -0.80
CA GLU A 74 9.33 -3.21 0.02
C GLU A 74 8.70 -3.02 1.39
N LEU A 75 9.46 -3.28 2.43
CA LEU A 75 8.98 -3.09 3.79
C LEU A 75 8.97 -1.61 4.14
N LEU A 76 7.80 -1.11 4.51
CA LEU A 76 7.64 0.30 4.88
C LEU A 76 7.85 0.49 6.37
N GLN A 77 7.26 -0.37 7.17
CA GLN A 77 7.30 -0.22 8.62
C GLN A 77 6.96 -1.52 9.30
N THR A 78 7.63 -1.80 10.42
CA THR A 78 7.22 -2.85 11.34
C THR A 78 6.60 -2.16 12.54
N VAL A 79 5.32 -2.42 12.78
CA VAL A 79 4.59 -1.78 13.87
C VAL A 79 4.61 -2.69 15.08
N VAL A 80 5.16 -2.19 16.19
CA VAL A 80 5.21 -2.90 17.46
C VAL A 80 4.52 -2.02 18.49
N LEU A 81 3.58 -2.59 19.22
CA LEU A 81 2.82 -1.84 20.22
C LEU A 81 3.23 -2.26 21.62
N SER A 82 3.07 -1.32 22.56
CA SER A 82 3.21 -1.65 23.97
C SER A 82 1.94 -2.35 24.45
N LYS A 83 2.03 -2.95 25.63
CA LYS A 83 0.87 -3.66 26.19
C LYS A 83 -0.33 -2.73 26.35
N GLU A 84 -0.09 -1.49 26.72
CA GLU A 84 -1.18 -0.52 26.92
C GLU A 84 -1.85 -0.14 25.63
N GLN A 85 -1.19 -0.30 24.51
CA GLN A 85 -1.74 0.07 23.20
C GLN A 85 -2.53 -1.07 22.56
N LEU A 86 -2.35 -2.28 23.03
CA LEU A 86 -3.07 -3.42 22.49
C LEU A 86 -4.56 -3.33 22.82
N GLY A 87 -5.38 -3.82 21.92
CA GLY A 87 -6.82 -3.85 22.11
C GLY A 87 -7.53 -2.54 21.85
N LYS A 88 -6.79 -1.49 21.51
CA LYS A 88 -7.35 -0.18 21.24
C LYS A 88 -6.99 0.27 19.84
N PRO A 89 -7.85 1.04 19.16
CA PRO A 89 -7.48 1.57 17.86
C PRO A 89 -6.23 2.44 17.96
N GLN A 90 -5.29 2.19 17.08
CA GLN A 90 -4.05 2.95 16.99
C GLN A 90 -3.93 3.53 15.59
N ALA A 91 -3.23 4.64 15.47
CA ALA A 91 -3.02 5.27 14.19
C ALA A 91 -1.54 5.55 14.00
N VAL A 92 -1.07 5.37 12.77
CA VAL A 92 0.31 5.68 12.42
C VAL A 92 0.32 6.31 11.04
N ASP A 93 1.16 7.31 10.85
CA ASP A 93 1.37 7.94 9.54
C ASP A 93 2.73 7.55 9.02
N LEU A 94 2.75 7.07 7.79
CA LEU A 94 3.97 6.62 7.14
C LEU A 94 4.18 7.40 5.87
N ASP A 95 5.40 7.91 5.68
CA ASP A 95 5.78 8.45 4.38
C ASP A 95 6.36 7.32 3.56
N ILE A 96 5.90 7.21 2.32
CA ILE A 96 6.31 6.14 1.43
C ILE A 96 7.21 6.74 0.34
N ASP A 97 8.34 6.10 0.10
CA ASP A 97 9.23 6.52 -0.99
C ASP A 97 8.47 6.36 -2.31
N PRO A 98 8.27 7.44 -3.06
CA PRO A 98 7.51 7.33 -4.31
C PRO A 98 8.15 6.40 -5.34
N ARG A 99 9.44 6.12 -5.22
CA ARG A 99 10.11 5.22 -6.15
C ARG A 99 9.63 3.76 -6.03
N TYR A 100 8.96 3.43 -4.92
CA TYR A 100 8.43 2.07 -4.75
C TYR A 100 7.18 1.81 -5.58
N PHE A 101 6.54 2.87 -6.10
CA PHE A 101 5.29 2.72 -6.83
C PHE A 101 5.54 2.31 -8.28
N THR A 102 4.69 1.41 -8.77
CA THR A 102 4.63 1.02 -10.18
C THR A 102 3.22 1.27 -10.67
N ASP A 103 2.88 0.76 -11.86
CA ASP A 103 1.51 0.91 -12.38
C ASP A 103 0.50 0.16 -11.52
N TYR A 104 0.88 -1.03 -11.08
CA TYR A 104 0.01 -1.87 -10.26
C TYR A 104 0.70 -2.11 -8.94
N ASN A 105 0.07 -1.69 -7.86
CA ASN A 105 0.68 -1.77 -6.56
C ASN A 105 -0.17 -2.56 -5.60
N ARG A 106 0.48 -3.22 -4.67
CA ARG A 106 -0.20 -3.98 -3.63
C ARG A 106 0.33 -3.54 -2.28
N LEU A 107 -0.57 -3.01 -1.49
CA LEU A 107 -0.26 -2.63 -0.12
C LEU A 107 -0.55 -3.85 0.74
N ARG A 108 0.47 -4.41 1.36
CA ARG A 108 0.40 -5.68 2.07
C ARG A 108 0.57 -5.48 3.56
N PHE A 109 -0.17 -6.27 4.32
CA PHE A 109 -0.10 -6.24 5.78
C PHE A 109 0.18 -7.66 6.24
N GLN A 110 1.29 -7.86 6.95
CA GLN A 110 1.68 -9.16 7.47
C GLN A 110 1.63 -9.12 8.98
N PHE A 111 0.82 -9.98 9.56
CA PHE A 111 0.63 -10.05 10.99
C PHE A 111 1.33 -11.29 11.54
N ILE A 112 2.18 -11.07 12.55
CA ILE A 112 2.77 -12.14 13.34
C ILE A 112 2.26 -11.97 14.75
N GLY A 113 1.60 -12.98 15.28
CA GLY A 113 1.02 -12.90 16.62
C GLY A 113 1.39 -14.09 17.48
N HIS A 114 1.67 -13.80 18.74
CA HIS A 114 1.95 -14.81 19.74
C HIS A 114 1.21 -14.41 21.01
N TYR A 115 0.56 -15.35 21.66
CA TYR A 115 -0.16 -15.08 22.89
C TYR A 115 0.40 -15.81 24.09
N THR A 116 1.35 -16.71 23.89
CA THR A 116 2.00 -17.42 24.99
C THR A 116 3.43 -17.77 24.59
N MET A 117 4.28 -17.96 25.58
CA MET A 117 5.66 -18.42 25.36
C MET A 117 5.74 -19.93 25.20
N GLU A 118 4.63 -20.61 25.45
CA GLU A 118 4.60 -22.08 25.38
C GLU A 118 3.94 -22.53 24.10
N CYS A 119 3.37 -23.72 24.10
CA CYS A 119 2.74 -24.25 22.89
C CYS A 119 1.51 -23.43 22.55
N GLU A 120 1.47 -22.96 21.31
CA GLU A 120 0.37 -22.13 20.86
C GLU A 120 -0.57 -22.90 19.93
N THR A 121 -1.85 -22.57 20.03
CA THR A 121 -2.85 -23.07 19.10
C THR A 121 -2.98 -22.05 17.96
N PRO A 122 -2.67 -22.42 16.72
CA PRO A 122 -2.65 -21.44 15.62
C PRO A 122 -4.00 -20.77 15.36
N THR A 123 -5.10 -21.40 15.77
CA THR A 123 -6.44 -20.84 15.56
C THR A 123 -7.01 -20.20 16.82
N HIS A 124 -6.17 -19.94 17.82
CA HIS A 124 -6.64 -19.37 19.08
C HIS A 124 -7.28 -18.00 18.84
N SER A 125 -8.37 -17.74 19.58
CA SER A 125 -9.12 -16.49 19.39
C SER A 125 -8.37 -15.24 19.77
N SER A 126 -7.23 -15.34 20.45
CA SER A 126 -6.39 -14.21 20.79
C SER A 126 -5.50 -13.75 19.64
N LEU A 127 -5.44 -14.53 18.56
CA LEU A 127 -4.52 -14.25 17.46
C LEU A 127 -5.26 -13.51 16.35
N TRP A 128 -5.29 -12.20 16.46
CA TRP A 128 -5.92 -11.39 15.42
C TRP A 128 -5.36 -9.98 15.37
N ALA A 129 -5.47 -9.38 14.19
CA ALA A 129 -5.21 -7.97 13.96
C ALA A 129 -6.29 -7.47 13.01
N SER A 130 -6.67 -6.22 13.15
CA SER A 130 -7.69 -5.62 12.29
C SER A 130 -7.17 -4.31 11.74
N VAL A 131 -7.19 -4.16 10.42
CA VAL A 131 -6.83 -2.92 9.75
C VAL A 131 -8.12 -2.24 9.33
N SER A 132 -8.32 -1.01 9.78
CA SER A 132 -9.54 -0.28 9.52
C SER A 132 -9.64 0.10 8.05
N ASN A 133 -10.82 -0.05 7.48
CA ASN A 133 -11.07 0.39 6.11
C ASN A 133 -11.23 1.91 6.01
N GLU A 134 -11.16 2.61 7.13
CA GLU A 134 -11.08 4.06 7.14
C GLU A 134 -9.66 4.56 7.04
N SER A 135 -8.68 3.68 7.05
CA SER A 135 -7.31 4.05 6.74
C SER A 135 -7.26 4.66 5.34
N SER A 136 -6.30 5.52 5.09
CA SER A 136 -6.27 6.24 3.81
C SER A 136 -4.86 6.35 3.26
N LEU A 137 -4.81 6.48 1.94
CA LEU A 137 -3.57 6.70 1.22
C LEU A 137 -3.69 8.03 0.48
N THR A 138 -2.72 8.90 0.67
CA THR A 138 -2.68 10.20 0.00
C THR A 138 -1.48 10.23 -0.92
N LEU A 139 -1.72 10.56 -2.17
CA LEU A 139 -0.67 10.68 -3.18
C LEU A 139 -0.67 12.08 -3.77
N ALA A 140 0.50 12.62 -3.99
CA ALA A 140 0.66 13.79 -4.84
C ALA A 140 1.13 13.26 -6.18
N LEU A 141 0.33 13.48 -7.21
CA LEU A 141 0.58 12.94 -8.53
C LEU A 141 0.91 14.07 -9.50
N ARG A 142 1.96 13.87 -10.29
CA ARG A 142 2.32 14.81 -11.34
C ARG A 142 2.04 14.14 -12.67
N GLN A 143 1.28 14.80 -13.51
CA GLN A 143 0.98 14.25 -14.81
C GLN A 143 2.22 14.32 -15.68
N LEU A 144 2.53 13.21 -16.34
CA LEU A 144 3.64 13.17 -17.26
C LEU A 144 3.25 13.82 -18.57
N PRO A 145 4.21 14.46 -19.27
CA PRO A 145 3.88 15.05 -20.56
C PRO A 145 3.46 13.98 -21.55
N GLN A 146 2.39 14.30 -22.30
CA GLN A 146 1.98 13.40 -23.33
C GLN A 146 2.87 13.57 -24.49
N ARG A 147 3.45 12.48 -24.99
CA ARG A 147 4.20 12.54 -26.14
C ARG A 147 3.36 12.19 -27.24
N ASP A 148 3.10 13.09 -28.00
CA ASP A 148 2.41 12.73 -29.15
C ASP A 148 3.28 12.12 -30.12
N ASP A 149 3.85 11.89 -30.16
CA ASP A 149 4.49 11.26 -30.94
C ASP A 149 4.67 10.07 -30.84
N LEU A 150 4.19 10.35 -30.53
CA LEU A 150 4.10 9.57 -30.54
C LEU A 150 4.16 9.09 -31.00
N ALA A 151 4.22 9.54 -31.17
CA ALA A 151 4.09 9.14 -31.46
C ALA A 151 4.64 8.77 -31.66
N LEU A 152 4.90 9.07 -31.67
CA LEU A 152 5.17 8.69 -31.80
C LEU A 152 5.45 7.85 -31.97
N LEU A 153 5.17 7.96 -32.39
CA LEU A 153 5.25 7.17 -32.66
C LEU A 153 5.44 6.48 -33.20
N PRO A 154 5.53 6.47 -33.67
CA PRO A 154 5.51 5.77 -34.16
C PRO A 154 5.60 5.05 -34.41
N ALA A 155 5.64 5.32 -34.72
CA ALA A 155 5.42 4.64 -34.89
C ALA A 155 5.51 3.94 -35.02
N PRO A 156 5.61 4.03 -35.39
CA PRO A 156 5.40 3.50 -35.51
C PRO A 156 5.62 2.92 -35.50
N PHE A 157 5.74 3.10 -35.65
CA PHE A 157 5.42 2.68 -35.80
C PHE A 157 5.70 1.86 -35.76
N PHE A 158 5.75 1.71 -36.32
CA PHE A 158 5.41 1.16 -36.67
C PHE A 158 5.47 0.46 -36.74
N ASP A 159 5.43 0.40 -37.41
CA ASP A 159 4.90 -0.08 -37.90
C ASP A 159 5.06 -0.95 -37.91
N PRO A 160 5.12 -1.18 -38.56
CA PRO A 160 4.75 -1.78 -38.85
C PRO A 160 4.71 -2.41 -38.83
N ARG A 161 4.87 -2.33 -39.22
CA ARG A 161 4.42 -2.60 -39.50
C ARG A 161 4.93 -2.84 -39.51
N ASP A 162 5.06 -2.45 -39.77
CA ASP A 162 5.03 -2.30 -40.09
C ASP A 162 5.66 -2.55 -40.18
N ASN A 163 5.92 -2.58 -40.89
CA ASN A 163 6.00 -2.62 -41.32
C ASN A 163 6.40 -2.33 -41.46
N ARG A 164 6.71 -1.81 -41.80
CA ARG A 164 6.62 -1.21 -42.27
C ARG A 164 7.46 -0.74 -42.34
N PRO A 165 7.41 -0.53 -42.58
CA PRO A 165 7.80 0.18 -42.72
C PRO A 165 8.21 0.80 -42.62
N VAL A 166 8.23 1.14 -42.85
CA VAL A 166 8.12 1.70 -42.65
C VAL A 166 8.52 2.18 -42.57
N ARG A 167 8.71 2.60 -42.65
CA ARG A 167 8.50 3.08 -42.84
C ARG A 167 8.91 3.56 -42.92
#